data_0dd97873f465d871da85844a51fca18b
#
_entry.id   0dd97873f465d871da85844a51fca18b
#
_cell.length_a   1.000
_cell.length_b   1.000
_cell.length_c   1.000
_cell.angle_alpha   90.00
_cell.angle_beta   90.00
_cell.angle_gamma   90.00
#
_symmetry.space_group_name_H-M   'P 1'
#
loop_
_entity.id
_entity.type
_entity.pdbx_description
1 polymer ?
#
loop_
_entity_poly.entity_id
_entity_poly.type
_entity_poly.pdbx_seq_one_letter_code
_entity_poly.pdbx_strand_id
1 'polypeptide(L)'
;MNLRFCDDLGPNGFSWIVDEAMTRTSHALAVGGRVWLIDPVDWPDAIDRALALGEPAGVLQLLDRHNRDCAALAERLDVPLLVAPDEVPGSPFECIALKRRKRWRETALWWPDSKTLVVAEAVGTNAFYTAGKSPVGVHLLLRMTPPKVLAAYEPDRLLVGHGEGVHGPGAAAGLRHALEHSRGELPGVLVRLPFAGRS
;
A
#
# COMPACT_ATOMS: atom_id res chain seq x y z
N MET A 1 7.44 -8.48 -18.02
CA MET A 1 6.97 -7.67 -16.87
C MET A 1 8.16 -6.84 -16.43
N ASN A 2 8.07 -5.53 -16.42
CA ASN A 2 9.16 -4.68 -15.97
C ASN A 2 8.96 -4.37 -14.47
N LEU A 3 9.95 -4.71 -13.63
CA LEU A 3 9.94 -4.53 -12.19
C LEU A 3 11.08 -3.60 -11.79
N ARG A 4 10.83 -2.70 -10.84
CA ARG A 4 11.85 -1.80 -10.31
C ARG A 4 11.61 -1.50 -8.84
N PHE A 5 12.66 -1.14 -8.12
CA PHE A 5 12.53 -0.53 -6.79
C PHE A 5 12.01 0.90 -6.93
N CYS A 6 11.16 1.34 -6.00
CA CYS A 6 10.56 2.68 -6.04
C CYS A 6 10.72 3.47 -4.73
N ASP A 7 10.54 2.86 -3.58
CA ASP A 7 10.73 3.51 -2.28
C ASP A 7 11.91 2.88 -1.54
N ASP A 8 12.71 3.68 -0.88
CA ASP A 8 13.79 3.22 -0.01
C ASP A 8 13.59 3.80 1.40
N LEU A 9 13.42 2.91 2.38
CA LEU A 9 13.24 3.24 3.79
C LEU A 9 14.50 2.92 4.63
N GLY A 10 15.62 2.69 3.94
CA GLY A 10 16.88 2.28 4.57
C GLY A 10 16.75 0.93 5.29
N PRO A 11 17.17 0.81 6.55
CA PRO A 11 17.11 -0.44 7.29
C PRO A 11 15.67 -0.87 7.62
N ASN A 12 14.68 0.01 7.45
CA ASN A 12 13.28 -0.26 7.77
C ASN A 12 12.51 -0.87 6.59
N GLY A 13 13.13 -1.00 5.41
CA GLY A 13 12.49 -1.66 4.29
C GLY A 13 12.57 -0.92 2.96
N PHE A 14 11.74 -1.33 2.01
CA PHE A 14 11.67 -0.75 0.67
C PHE A 14 10.37 -1.19 -0.03
N SER A 15 10.12 -0.59 -1.20
CA SER A 15 9.03 -1.00 -2.09
C SER A 15 9.55 -1.34 -3.49
N TRP A 16 8.79 -2.20 -4.19
CA TRP A 16 9.00 -2.46 -5.61
C TRP A 16 7.67 -2.44 -6.35
N ILE A 17 7.73 -2.06 -7.61
CA ILE A 17 6.57 -1.80 -8.43
C ILE A 17 6.65 -2.55 -9.75
N VAL A 18 5.51 -3.07 -10.20
CA VAL A 18 5.33 -3.59 -11.56
C VAL A 18 4.96 -2.41 -12.45
N ASP A 19 5.77 -2.18 -13.48
CA ASP A 19 5.54 -1.11 -14.46
C ASP A 19 4.47 -1.55 -15.47
N GLU A 20 3.24 -1.36 -15.08
CA GLU A 20 2.02 -1.64 -15.84
C GLU A 20 0.98 -0.54 -15.59
N ALA A 21 -0.11 -0.53 -16.33
CA ALA A 21 -1.13 0.52 -16.22
C ALA A 21 -1.64 0.76 -14.79
N MET A 22 -1.83 -0.31 -14.01
CA MET A 22 -2.26 -0.20 -12.60
C MET A 22 -1.12 0.00 -11.61
N THR A 23 0.15 -0.13 -12.05
CA THR A 23 1.34 0.08 -11.19
C THR A 23 1.23 -0.60 -9.82
N ARG A 24 1.14 -1.94 -9.82
CA ARG A 24 1.05 -2.71 -8.55
C ARG A 24 2.33 -2.56 -7.74
N THR A 25 2.21 -2.07 -6.53
CA THR A 25 3.34 -1.87 -5.62
C THR A 25 3.28 -2.85 -4.46
N SER A 26 4.43 -3.41 -4.13
CA SER A 26 4.66 -4.35 -3.05
C SER A 26 5.67 -3.76 -2.07
N HIS A 27 5.62 -4.17 -0.81
CA HIS A 27 6.52 -3.61 0.21
C HIS A 27 7.16 -4.72 1.03
N ALA A 28 8.40 -4.48 1.48
CA ALA A 28 9.07 -5.21 2.53
C ALA A 28 9.33 -4.24 3.69
N LEU A 29 8.79 -4.53 4.88
CA LEU A 29 9.01 -3.74 6.08
C LEU A 29 9.77 -4.57 7.11
N ALA A 30 10.87 -4.01 7.61
CA ALA A 30 11.77 -4.69 8.53
C ALA A 30 11.87 -3.94 9.87
N VAL A 31 11.76 -4.68 10.95
CA VAL A 31 11.92 -4.19 12.31
C VAL A 31 12.38 -5.30 13.25
N GLY A 32 13.34 -4.99 14.12
CA GLY A 32 13.83 -5.94 15.13
C GLY A 32 14.42 -7.22 14.52
N GLY A 33 15.06 -7.15 13.36
CA GLY A 33 15.62 -8.30 12.64
C GLY A 33 14.60 -9.23 11.97
N ARG A 34 13.34 -8.81 11.87
CA ARG A 34 12.26 -9.54 11.20
C ARG A 34 11.74 -8.72 10.02
N VAL A 35 11.29 -9.39 8.95
CA VAL A 35 10.75 -8.75 7.75
C VAL A 35 9.37 -9.31 7.40
N TRP A 36 8.44 -8.42 7.07
CA TRP A 36 7.10 -8.74 6.56
C TRP A 36 7.00 -8.29 5.11
N LEU A 37 6.49 -9.18 4.25
CA LEU A 37 6.16 -8.88 2.85
C LEU A 37 4.70 -8.47 2.76
N ILE A 38 4.42 -7.34 2.11
CA ILE A 38 3.08 -6.76 2.03
C ILE A 38 2.64 -6.72 0.58
N ASP A 39 1.52 -7.39 0.29
CA ASP A 39 0.96 -7.56 -1.06
C ASP A 39 2.05 -7.89 -2.11
N PRO A 40 2.92 -8.88 -1.87
CA PRO A 40 4.10 -9.10 -2.70
C PRO A 40 3.74 -9.65 -4.09
N VAL A 41 4.43 -9.09 -5.10
CA VAL A 41 4.66 -9.72 -6.40
C VAL A 41 6.03 -10.39 -6.35
N ASP A 42 6.11 -11.66 -6.78
CA ASP A 42 7.34 -12.44 -6.72
C ASP A 42 8.36 -11.90 -7.72
N TRP A 43 9.39 -11.27 -7.19
CA TRP A 43 10.57 -10.81 -7.91
C TRP A 43 11.80 -11.22 -7.12
N PRO A 44 12.63 -12.15 -7.66
CA PRO A 44 13.78 -12.70 -6.93
C PRO A 44 14.66 -11.64 -6.28
N ASP A 45 15.04 -10.58 -7.03
CA ASP A 45 15.89 -9.51 -6.50
C ASP A 45 15.26 -8.79 -5.29
N ALA A 46 13.94 -8.60 -5.29
CA ALA A 46 13.23 -7.97 -4.18
C ALA A 46 13.12 -8.92 -2.98
N ILE A 47 12.87 -10.20 -3.23
CA ILE A 47 12.79 -11.19 -2.15
C ILE A 47 14.16 -11.39 -1.50
N ASP A 48 15.23 -11.52 -2.28
CA ASP A 48 16.59 -11.64 -1.76
C ASP A 48 17.00 -10.39 -0.96
N ARG A 49 16.65 -9.20 -1.45
CA ARG A 49 16.87 -7.94 -0.71
C ARG A 49 16.08 -7.90 0.60
N ALA A 50 14.84 -8.39 0.61
CA ALA A 50 14.01 -8.44 1.82
C ALA A 50 14.61 -9.38 2.86
N LEU A 51 15.04 -10.58 2.46
CA LEU A 51 15.67 -11.56 3.35
C LEU A 51 17.02 -11.08 3.90
N ALA A 52 17.71 -10.19 3.18
CA ALA A 52 18.92 -9.55 3.70
C ALA A 52 18.64 -8.51 4.82
N LEU A 53 17.39 -8.04 4.98
CA LEU A 53 16.98 -7.14 6.07
C LEU A 53 16.65 -7.87 7.37
N GLY A 54 16.31 -9.15 7.32
CA GLY A 54 15.96 -9.93 8.50
C GLY A 54 15.25 -11.23 8.18
N GLU A 55 14.92 -11.97 9.23
CA GLU A 55 14.19 -13.23 9.13
C GLU A 55 12.75 -12.99 8.65
N PRO A 56 12.24 -13.76 7.67
CA PRO A 56 10.87 -13.61 7.22
C PRO A 56 9.89 -13.93 8.35
N ALA A 57 8.90 -13.06 8.55
CA ALA A 57 7.98 -13.13 9.67
C ALA A 57 6.53 -13.31 9.26
N GLY A 58 6.19 -13.02 8.02
CA GLY A 58 4.86 -13.20 7.48
C GLY A 58 4.67 -12.52 6.13
N VAL A 59 3.65 -12.98 5.42
CA VAL A 59 3.13 -12.33 4.22
C VAL A 59 1.77 -11.73 4.57
N LEU A 60 1.62 -10.42 4.32
CA LEU A 60 0.42 -9.65 4.62
C LEU A 60 -0.29 -9.31 3.32
N GLN A 61 -1.45 -9.90 3.10
CA GLN A 61 -2.36 -9.53 2.01
C GLN A 61 -3.37 -8.54 2.56
N LEU A 62 -3.18 -7.24 2.34
CA LEU A 62 -3.99 -6.20 2.98
C LEU A 62 -5.39 -6.05 2.39
N LEU A 63 -5.60 -6.49 1.15
CA LEU A 63 -6.91 -6.55 0.51
C LEU A 63 -7.23 -7.97 0.07
N ASP A 64 -8.42 -8.47 0.38
CA ASP A 64 -8.87 -9.84 0.06
C ASP A 64 -8.81 -10.22 -1.43
N ARG A 65 -8.65 -9.23 -2.33
CA ARG A 65 -8.50 -9.41 -3.79
C ARG A 65 -7.07 -9.22 -4.29
N HIS A 66 -6.14 -8.78 -3.46
CA HIS A 66 -4.72 -8.66 -3.80
C HIS A 66 -3.99 -10.00 -3.65
N ASN A 67 -4.52 -11.04 -4.31
CA ASN A 67 -3.90 -12.37 -4.22
C ASN A 67 -2.42 -12.32 -4.60
N ARG A 68 -2.10 -11.65 -5.72
CA ARG A 68 -0.72 -11.53 -6.24
C ARG A 68 0.03 -12.87 -6.08
N ASP A 69 1.23 -12.85 -5.52
CA ASP A 69 1.99 -14.08 -5.23
C ASP A 69 2.03 -14.39 -3.72
N CYS A 70 1.09 -13.79 -2.95
CA CYS A 70 1.09 -13.86 -1.48
C CYS A 70 1.11 -15.29 -0.94
N ALA A 71 0.25 -16.16 -1.45
CA ALA A 71 0.15 -17.55 -0.96
C ALA A 71 1.42 -18.36 -1.31
N ALA A 72 1.91 -18.24 -2.54
CA ALA A 72 3.11 -18.97 -2.98
C ALA A 72 4.36 -18.51 -2.21
N LEU A 73 4.47 -17.21 -1.93
CA LEU A 73 5.59 -16.68 -1.14
C LEU A 73 5.51 -17.09 0.33
N ALA A 74 4.32 -17.08 0.92
CA ALA A 74 4.12 -17.53 2.29
C ALA A 74 4.51 -19.01 2.45
N GLU A 75 4.08 -19.86 1.51
CA GLU A 75 4.46 -21.29 1.48
C GLU A 75 5.97 -21.48 1.29
N ARG A 76 6.57 -20.78 0.30
CA ARG A 76 8.00 -20.88 0.00
C ARG A 76 8.90 -20.44 1.15
N LEU A 77 8.49 -19.43 1.91
CA LEU A 77 9.25 -18.87 3.03
C LEU A 77 8.90 -19.53 4.38
N ASP A 78 7.94 -20.47 4.39
CA ASP A 78 7.42 -21.14 5.60
C ASP A 78 6.96 -20.14 6.68
N VAL A 79 6.16 -19.14 6.26
CA VAL A 79 5.64 -18.09 7.13
C VAL A 79 4.12 -17.96 7.03
N PRO A 80 3.44 -17.42 8.05
CA PRO A 80 2.00 -17.17 7.99
C PRO A 80 1.59 -16.24 6.84
N LEU A 81 0.49 -16.58 6.14
CA LEU A 81 -0.26 -15.67 5.28
C LEU A 81 -1.41 -15.07 6.08
N LEU A 82 -1.42 -13.75 6.23
CA LEU A 82 -2.48 -13.01 6.92
C LEU A 82 -3.27 -12.17 5.90
N VAL A 83 -4.57 -12.47 5.73
CA VAL A 83 -5.45 -11.81 4.73
C VAL A 83 -6.38 -10.82 5.41
N ALA A 84 -6.25 -9.53 5.07
CA ALA A 84 -6.94 -8.40 5.67
C ALA A 84 -7.00 -8.55 7.21
N PRO A 85 -5.84 -8.64 7.88
CA PRO A 85 -5.73 -9.02 9.27
C PRO A 85 -6.33 -7.96 10.21
N ASP A 86 -6.79 -8.42 11.37
CA ASP A 86 -7.16 -7.53 12.48
C ASP A 86 -5.97 -7.27 13.41
N GLU A 87 -4.93 -8.13 13.34
CA GLU A 87 -3.66 -7.99 14.06
C GLU A 87 -2.52 -8.66 13.28
N VAL A 88 -1.28 -8.22 13.51
CA VAL A 88 -0.07 -8.85 12.98
C VAL A 88 0.83 -9.23 14.15
N PRO A 89 0.75 -10.49 14.63
CA PRO A 89 1.46 -10.92 15.83
C PRO A 89 2.97 -10.72 15.74
N GLY A 90 3.54 -10.18 16.79
CA GLY A 90 4.99 -9.97 16.91
C GLY A 90 5.54 -8.86 16.02
N SER A 91 4.68 -7.99 15.48
CA SER A 91 5.04 -6.77 14.76
C SER A 91 4.66 -5.53 15.56
N PRO A 92 5.22 -4.35 15.25
CA PRO A 92 4.79 -3.06 15.79
C PRO A 92 3.60 -2.47 15.03
N PHE A 93 3.00 -3.19 14.07
CA PHE A 93 1.97 -2.65 13.19
C PHE A 93 0.60 -2.68 13.85
N GLU A 94 -0.07 -1.53 13.85
CA GLU A 94 -1.49 -1.41 14.20
C GLU A 94 -2.35 -1.64 12.95
N CYS A 95 -3.33 -2.52 13.04
CA CYS A 95 -4.23 -2.82 11.95
C CYS A 95 -5.43 -1.88 11.96
N ILE A 96 -5.70 -1.21 10.84
CA ILE A 96 -6.79 -0.25 10.67
C ILE A 96 -7.81 -0.85 9.70
N ALA A 97 -8.99 -1.23 10.18
CA ALA A 97 -10.05 -1.75 9.33
C ALA A 97 -10.64 -0.65 8.43
N LEU A 98 -10.39 -0.70 7.11
CA LEU A 98 -10.94 0.27 6.16
C LEU A 98 -12.29 -0.15 5.61
N LYS A 99 -12.42 -1.40 5.22
CA LYS A 99 -13.67 -2.01 4.72
C LYS A 99 -13.81 -3.44 5.25
N ARG A 100 -15.06 -3.83 5.57
CA ARG A 100 -15.41 -5.19 6.03
C ARG A 100 -16.69 -5.67 5.33
N ARG A 101 -16.71 -5.61 3.98
CA ARG A 101 -17.85 -6.07 3.17
C ARG A 101 -17.49 -7.37 2.46
N LYS A 102 -18.49 -8.18 2.09
CA LYS A 102 -18.33 -9.51 1.45
C LYS A 102 -17.38 -9.52 0.23
N ARG A 103 -17.26 -8.40 -0.50
CA ARG A 103 -16.42 -8.29 -1.70
C ARG A 103 -15.32 -7.22 -1.59
N TRP A 104 -15.06 -6.74 -0.37
CA TRP A 104 -14.01 -5.78 -0.10
C TRP A 104 -13.68 -5.81 1.39
N ARG A 105 -12.65 -6.57 1.72
CA ARG A 105 -12.07 -6.60 3.05
C ARG A 105 -10.65 -6.03 2.95
N GLU A 106 -10.45 -4.86 3.52
CA GLU A 106 -9.19 -4.14 3.47
C GLU A 106 -8.77 -3.67 4.85
N THR A 107 -7.51 -3.91 5.17
CA THR A 107 -6.81 -3.42 6.34
C THR A 107 -5.68 -2.50 5.87
N ALA A 108 -5.54 -1.33 6.49
CA ALA A 108 -4.31 -0.55 6.40
C ALA A 108 -3.43 -0.88 7.61
N LEU A 109 -2.13 -0.67 7.48
CA LEU A 109 -1.17 -0.82 8.58
C LEU A 109 -0.64 0.56 8.98
N TRP A 110 -0.64 0.82 10.26
CA TRP A 110 0.05 1.94 10.85
C TRP A 110 1.26 1.46 11.65
N TRP A 111 2.42 2.00 11.36
CA TRP A 111 3.64 1.77 12.13
C TRP A 111 4.01 3.06 12.88
N PRO A 112 3.65 3.17 14.17
CA PRO A 112 3.76 4.42 14.94
C PRO A 112 5.17 4.99 15.00
N ASP A 113 6.17 4.17 15.35
CA ASP A 113 7.54 4.62 15.56
C ASP A 113 8.17 5.24 14.30
N SER A 114 7.81 4.74 13.13
CA SER A 114 8.30 5.24 11.84
C SER A 114 7.33 6.18 11.15
N LYS A 115 6.15 6.41 11.74
CA LYS A 115 5.03 7.14 11.14
C LYS A 115 4.76 6.72 9.70
N THR A 116 4.77 5.42 9.46
CA THR A 116 4.51 4.84 8.14
C THR A 116 3.10 4.28 8.09
N LEU A 117 2.32 4.73 7.11
CA LEU A 117 0.99 4.22 6.80
C LEU A 117 1.04 3.44 5.50
N VAL A 118 0.56 2.20 5.51
CA VAL A 118 0.45 1.35 4.31
C VAL A 118 -1.01 1.12 3.98
N VAL A 119 -1.41 1.42 2.74
CA VAL A 119 -2.80 1.26 2.27
C VAL A 119 -2.80 0.52 0.94
N ALA A 120 -3.55 -0.58 0.85
CA ALA A 120 -3.54 -1.42 -0.35
C ALA A 120 -4.27 -0.81 -1.56
N GLU A 121 -5.53 -0.38 -1.36
CA GLU A 121 -6.44 -0.02 -2.46
C GLU A 121 -7.20 1.28 -2.19
N ALA A 122 -7.56 1.57 -0.95
CA ALA A 122 -8.46 2.68 -0.65
C ALA A 122 -7.92 4.05 -1.07
N VAL A 123 -6.59 4.22 -1.05
CA VAL A 123 -5.89 5.37 -1.61
C VAL A 123 -4.71 4.90 -2.45
N GLY A 124 -4.32 5.72 -3.44
CA GLY A 124 -3.21 5.44 -4.33
C GLY A 124 -2.62 6.72 -4.92
N THR A 125 -1.52 6.59 -5.65
CA THR A 125 -0.75 7.72 -6.20
C THR A 125 -0.64 7.70 -7.72
N ASN A 126 -1.05 6.62 -8.37
CA ASN A 126 -1.05 6.54 -9.83
C ASN A 126 -2.18 7.37 -10.47
N ALA A 127 -2.15 7.49 -11.80
CA ALA A 127 -3.08 8.31 -12.57
C ALA A 127 -4.56 7.87 -12.46
N PHE A 128 -4.85 6.62 -12.06
CA PHE A 128 -6.23 6.16 -11.84
C PHE A 128 -6.83 6.69 -10.54
N TYR A 129 -5.98 7.10 -9.59
CA TYR A 129 -6.40 7.62 -8.29
C TYR A 129 -6.39 9.15 -8.26
N THR A 130 -5.41 9.78 -8.91
CA THR A 130 -5.20 11.21 -8.79
C THR A 130 -5.93 11.99 -9.89
N ALA A 131 -6.51 13.13 -9.53
CA ALA A 131 -7.05 14.09 -10.51
C ALA A 131 -5.96 15.06 -11.03
N GLY A 132 -4.69 14.80 -10.72
CA GLY A 132 -3.53 15.62 -11.07
C GLY A 132 -3.39 16.89 -10.25
N LYS A 133 -4.15 17.04 -9.15
CA LYS A 133 -4.09 18.18 -8.21
C LYS A 133 -3.36 17.83 -6.91
N SER A 134 -3.33 16.58 -6.54
CA SER A 134 -2.67 16.06 -5.34
C SER A 134 -1.88 14.82 -5.70
N PRO A 135 -0.76 14.52 -5.02
CA PRO A 135 -0.02 13.27 -5.23
C PRO A 135 -0.79 12.03 -4.76
N VAL A 136 -1.86 12.18 -3.98
CA VAL A 136 -2.67 11.09 -3.43
C VAL A 136 -4.12 11.26 -3.87
N GLY A 137 -4.78 10.15 -4.20
CA GLY A 137 -6.21 10.12 -4.52
C GLY A 137 -6.92 8.93 -3.87
N VAL A 138 -8.24 9.06 -3.68
CA VAL A 138 -9.09 7.98 -3.19
C VAL A 138 -9.53 7.11 -4.37
N HIS A 139 -9.57 5.78 -4.18
CA HIS A 139 -10.08 4.83 -5.17
C HIS A 139 -11.47 5.24 -5.68
N LEU A 140 -11.70 5.14 -6.99
CA LEU A 140 -12.92 5.64 -7.66
C LEU A 140 -14.22 5.23 -6.94
N LEU A 141 -14.37 3.96 -6.60
CA LEU A 141 -15.57 3.43 -5.93
C LEU A 141 -15.74 3.91 -4.48
N LEU A 142 -14.70 4.45 -3.88
CA LEU A 142 -14.72 4.95 -2.50
C LEU A 142 -14.88 6.47 -2.41
N ARG A 143 -14.81 7.20 -3.52
CA ARG A 143 -14.84 8.67 -3.50
C ARG A 143 -16.09 9.25 -2.85
N MET A 144 -17.24 8.58 -2.97
CA MET A 144 -18.48 9.01 -2.30
C MET A 144 -18.49 8.67 -0.80
N THR A 145 -17.70 7.68 -0.37
CA THR A 145 -17.59 7.23 1.02
C THR A 145 -16.12 6.97 1.37
N PRO A 146 -15.26 8.03 1.37
CA PRO A 146 -13.83 7.86 1.62
C PRO A 146 -13.57 7.23 3.00
N PRO A 147 -12.42 6.56 3.18
CA PRO A 147 -12.07 5.92 4.44
C PRO A 147 -11.64 6.95 5.49
N LYS A 148 -12.61 7.66 6.07
CA LYS A 148 -12.37 8.77 7.02
C LYS A 148 -11.57 8.39 8.26
N VAL A 149 -11.52 7.10 8.61
CA VAL A 149 -10.69 6.61 9.72
C VAL A 149 -9.21 6.96 9.52
N LEU A 150 -8.75 7.05 8.28
CA LEU A 150 -7.37 7.43 7.97
C LEU A 150 -7.05 8.90 8.30
N ALA A 151 -8.05 9.76 8.48
CA ALA A 151 -7.82 11.16 8.85
C ALA A 151 -7.27 11.35 10.28
N ALA A 152 -7.29 10.31 11.09
CA ALA A 152 -6.68 10.31 12.43
C ALA A 152 -5.16 10.14 12.41
N TYR A 153 -4.56 9.83 11.24
CA TYR A 153 -3.14 9.51 11.11
C TYR A 153 -2.39 10.60 10.35
N GLU A 154 -1.21 10.93 10.83
CA GLU A 154 -0.30 11.92 10.23
C GLU A 154 1.00 11.23 9.79
N PRO A 155 0.99 10.52 8.65
CA PRO A 155 2.16 9.77 8.22
C PRO A 155 3.28 10.69 7.71
N ASP A 156 4.53 10.34 8.05
CA ASP A 156 5.73 10.85 7.39
C ASP A 156 6.03 10.04 6.11
N ARG A 157 5.44 8.82 6.01
CA ARG A 157 5.53 7.94 4.84
C ARG A 157 4.16 7.31 4.58
N LEU A 158 3.63 7.54 3.39
CA LEU A 158 2.43 6.88 2.89
C LEU A 158 2.84 5.91 1.78
N LEU A 159 2.77 4.62 2.05
CA LEU A 159 3.00 3.55 1.08
C LEU A 159 1.65 3.06 0.56
N VAL A 160 1.56 2.79 -0.74
CA VAL A 160 0.29 2.44 -1.39
C VAL A 160 0.45 1.21 -2.29
N GLY A 161 -0.60 0.44 -2.46
CA GLY A 161 -0.59 -0.73 -3.34
C GLY A 161 -0.63 -0.39 -4.84
N HIS A 162 -0.86 0.90 -5.18
CA HIS A 162 -0.93 1.37 -6.57
C HIS A 162 -0.23 2.73 -6.74
N GLY A 163 0.98 2.69 -7.29
CA GLY A 163 1.87 3.82 -7.47
C GLY A 163 3.02 3.85 -6.45
N GLU A 164 3.87 4.86 -6.55
CA GLU A 164 4.98 5.07 -5.61
C GLU A 164 4.49 5.70 -4.30
N GLY A 165 5.22 5.50 -3.22
CA GLY A 165 4.93 6.12 -1.94
C GLY A 165 5.08 7.64 -1.96
N VAL A 166 4.51 8.29 -0.95
CA VAL A 166 4.70 9.73 -0.70
C VAL A 166 5.42 9.90 0.63
N HIS A 167 6.48 10.69 0.65
CA HIS A 167 7.36 10.83 1.79
C HIS A 167 7.41 12.28 2.30
N GLY A 168 7.74 12.44 3.59
CA GLY A 168 7.87 13.73 4.26
C GLY A 168 6.53 14.46 4.40
N PRO A 169 6.54 15.81 4.48
CA PRO A 169 5.34 16.61 4.74
C PRO A 169 4.21 16.42 3.72
N GLY A 170 4.55 15.97 2.51
CA GLY A 170 3.59 15.66 1.45
C GLY A 170 2.70 14.46 1.73
N ALA A 171 3.14 13.51 2.56
CA ALA A 171 2.39 12.31 2.86
C ALA A 171 1.09 12.60 3.62
N ALA A 172 1.19 13.24 4.78
CA ALA A 172 0.02 13.62 5.58
C ALA A 172 -0.87 14.65 4.85
N ALA A 173 -0.26 15.66 4.22
CA ALA A 173 -1.00 16.68 3.47
C ALA A 173 -1.76 16.09 2.28
N GLY A 174 -1.12 15.21 1.51
CA GLY A 174 -1.74 14.53 0.36
C GLY A 174 -2.87 13.60 0.79
N LEU A 175 -2.68 12.83 1.87
CA LEU A 175 -3.72 11.97 2.43
C LEU A 175 -4.94 12.79 2.88
N ARG A 176 -4.74 13.85 3.64
CA ARG A 176 -5.80 14.75 4.11
C ARG A 176 -6.56 15.35 2.94
N HIS A 177 -5.85 15.92 1.97
CA HIS A 177 -6.45 16.47 0.76
C HIS A 177 -7.31 15.43 0.03
N ALA A 178 -6.77 14.22 -0.20
CA ALA A 178 -7.49 13.15 -0.89
C ALA A 178 -8.80 12.78 -0.18
N LEU A 179 -8.80 12.69 1.16
CA LEU A 179 -9.99 12.35 1.94
C LEU A 179 -11.04 13.46 1.93
N GLU A 180 -10.63 14.72 2.06
CA GLU A 180 -11.52 15.90 2.12
C GLU A 180 -12.14 16.21 0.75
N HIS A 181 -11.35 16.12 -0.33
CA HIS A 181 -11.76 16.54 -1.67
C HIS A 181 -12.22 15.38 -2.58
N SER A 182 -12.24 14.14 -2.06
CA SER A 182 -12.56 12.92 -2.83
C SER A 182 -13.80 13.04 -3.71
N ARG A 183 -14.89 13.61 -3.20
CA ARG A 183 -16.16 13.79 -3.92
C ARG A 183 -16.07 14.86 -5.00
N GLY A 184 -15.49 16.01 -4.65
CA GLY A 184 -15.36 17.15 -5.56
C GLY A 184 -14.44 16.88 -6.75
N GLU A 185 -13.47 15.98 -6.59
CA GLU A 185 -12.54 15.60 -7.65
C GLU A 185 -13.05 14.47 -8.56
N LEU A 186 -14.18 13.82 -8.21
CA LEU A 186 -14.74 12.72 -8.99
C LEU A 186 -14.93 13.04 -10.49
N PRO A 187 -15.50 14.21 -10.90
CA PRO A 187 -15.62 14.55 -12.31
C PRO A 187 -14.28 14.63 -13.03
N GLY A 188 -13.25 15.20 -12.38
CA GLY A 188 -11.90 15.32 -12.93
C GLY A 188 -11.23 13.97 -13.16
N VAL A 189 -11.41 13.02 -12.23
CA VAL A 189 -10.90 11.65 -12.36
C VAL A 189 -11.60 10.94 -13.51
N LEU A 190 -12.93 11.01 -13.61
CA LEU A 190 -13.69 10.37 -14.68
C LEU A 190 -13.27 10.83 -16.08
N VAL A 191 -12.98 12.12 -16.25
CA VAL A 191 -12.47 12.66 -17.52
C VAL A 191 -11.07 12.12 -17.86
N ARG A 192 -10.23 11.87 -16.87
CA ARG A 192 -8.84 11.42 -17.06
C ARG A 192 -8.67 9.91 -17.17
N LEU A 193 -9.61 9.12 -16.65
CA LEU A 193 -9.55 7.65 -16.68
C LEU A 193 -9.21 7.05 -18.06
N PRO A 194 -9.78 7.52 -19.20
CA PRO A 194 -9.47 6.96 -20.51
C PRO A 194 -7.99 7.15 -20.93
N PHE A 195 -7.27 8.06 -20.28
CA PHE A 195 -5.87 8.41 -20.59
C PHE A 195 -4.88 7.86 -19.57
N ALA A 196 -5.36 7.38 -18.41
CA ALA A 196 -4.52 6.95 -17.29
C ALA A 196 -3.63 5.73 -17.58
N GLY A 197 -3.93 4.94 -18.60
CA GLY A 197 -3.15 3.76 -19.01
C GLY A 197 -2.24 4.00 -20.23
N ARG A 198 -2.03 5.26 -20.64
CA ARG A 198 -1.28 5.59 -21.87
C ARG A 198 0.07 6.29 -21.61
N SER A 199 0.51 6.39 -20.37
CA SER A 199 1.81 6.97 -19.99
C SER A 199 2.87 5.89 -19.86
#